data_b4f9f3d056f71dabbcc43c01781cd6e5
#
_entry.id   b4f9f3d056f71dabbcc43c01781cd6e5
#
_cell.length_a   1.000
_cell.length_b   1.000
_cell.length_c   1.000
_cell.angle_alpha   90.00
_cell.angle_beta   90.00
_cell.angle_gamma   90.00
#
_symmetry.space_group_name_H-M   'P 1'
#
loop_
_entity.id
_entity.type
_entity.pdbx_description
1 polymer ?
#
loop_
_entity_poly.entity_id
_entity_poly.type
_entity_poly.pdbx_seq_one_letter_code
_entity_poly.pdbx_strand_id
1 'polypeptide(L)'
;MKPIKYKEFKWKEQLKQPVWFYTLWLAAMSYIYAFYRAEEWGIVALHIGLAGLFLYFFRPSAKFHAFSVNDPFKKKTLATVLVILLTISICILPMNDFDLWNGQTPGHRNQYELMAENLLDGRLHFAYGDEYTLDGLENPYDPAERKEAGVYYHWDHAYYNGQYYMYFGIVPVLITFLPYRVITGESLTTYRATQMYTAVFILGIFALFHLLANLFFKKMPHSVYLALSAAISMMCVWYAAAEPALYCTAITAGLALEIWSIYFFVKAVWDTKGENKQILYATVGAALGALVFGCRPSIALANIVVIPMLITYLKKSEITLQLIGKLILAALPYFVVGLALMCYNYVRFNDPFEFGQAYQLTVSDQTGYSFELTLPVIVKILNGMETILFGETVRSVTFPYLNHGGAFFNFPILLLCIFAFTTPARKLLKEHNLVGLLIGLAVSVVVIIGIDIMWTPYILDRYYMDIYFLLGILAFICIGAWYQGCDERQQKWLNTILFGFAGVTVLASFLYFVGTMGVYYPGKVTELQNIVQFWKK
;
A
#
# COMPACT_ATOMS: atom_id res chain seq x y z
N MET A 1 34.88 -9.50 -24.45
CA MET A 1 34.51 -8.46 -23.46
C MET A 1 35.73 -7.63 -23.12
N LYS A 2 35.75 -6.34 -23.49
CA LYS A 2 36.85 -5.45 -23.09
C LYS A 2 36.74 -5.17 -21.59
N PRO A 3 37.83 -5.25 -20.82
CA PRO A 3 37.79 -4.95 -19.39
C PRO A 3 37.39 -3.48 -19.21
N ILE A 4 36.41 -3.23 -18.34
CA ILE A 4 36.00 -1.88 -17.96
C ILE A 4 37.18 -1.23 -17.24
N LYS A 5 37.85 -0.25 -17.89
CA LYS A 5 38.86 0.58 -17.24
C LYS A 5 38.16 1.40 -16.15
N TYR A 6 38.46 1.06 -14.88
CA TYR A 6 38.00 1.84 -13.74
C TYR A 6 38.71 3.18 -13.76
N LYS A 7 37.97 4.31 -13.87
CA LYS A 7 38.56 5.64 -13.59
C LYS A 7 39.07 5.65 -12.15
N GLU A 8 40.34 6.07 -11.97
CA GLU A 8 40.88 6.27 -10.66
C GLU A 8 39.98 7.18 -9.80
N PHE A 9 39.80 6.81 -8.57
CA PHE A 9 38.97 7.53 -7.63
C PHE A 9 39.67 8.81 -7.17
N LYS A 10 39.29 9.95 -7.76
CA LYS A 10 39.88 11.26 -7.45
C LYS A 10 39.18 11.90 -6.26
N TRP A 11 39.67 11.66 -5.05
CA TRP A 11 39.12 12.18 -3.80
C TRP A 11 38.83 13.69 -3.82
N LYS A 12 39.74 14.50 -4.39
CA LYS A 12 39.60 15.96 -4.45
C LYS A 12 38.44 16.45 -5.30
N GLU A 13 38.04 15.72 -6.35
CA GLU A 13 36.85 16.04 -7.18
C GLU A 13 35.56 15.60 -6.50
N GLN A 14 35.64 14.55 -5.71
CA GLN A 14 34.47 14.02 -4.98
C GLN A 14 34.09 14.92 -3.80
N LEU A 15 35.04 15.45 -3.07
CA LEU A 15 34.81 16.36 -1.93
C LEU A 15 34.22 17.73 -2.33
N LYS A 16 34.28 18.10 -3.61
CA LYS A 16 33.64 19.32 -4.14
C LYS A 16 32.15 19.17 -4.41
N GLN A 17 31.57 18.00 -4.24
CA GLN A 17 30.16 17.77 -4.52
C GLN A 17 29.27 18.10 -3.31
N PRO A 18 28.14 18.83 -3.50
CA PRO A 18 27.26 19.23 -2.39
C PRO A 18 26.77 18.05 -1.52
N VAL A 19 26.62 16.88 -2.13
CA VAL A 19 26.24 15.65 -1.42
C VAL A 19 27.21 15.31 -0.30
N TRP A 20 28.52 15.53 -0.48
CA TRP A 20 29.51 15.30 0.57
C TRP A 20 29.39 16.27 1.74
N PHE A 21 28.97 17.50 1.49
CA PHE A 21 28.70 18.46 2.55
C PHE A 21 27.54 17.98 3.43
N TYR A 22 26.44 17.55 2.83
CA TYR A 22 25.30 16.99 3.57
C TYR A 22 25.68 15.69 4.28
N THR A 23 26.57 14.89 3.68
CA THR A 23 27.12 13.66 4.28
C THR A 23 27.91 13.96 5.54
N LEU A 24 28.88 14.86 5.44
CA LEU A 24 29.73 15.27 6.56
C LEU A 24 28.89 15.94 7.64
N TRP A 25 27.88 16.73 7.25
CA TRP A 25 26.95 17.35 8.18
C TRP A 25 26.12 16.32 8.93
N LEU A 26 25.51 15.34 8.24
CA LEU A 26 24.76 14.24 8.86
C LEU A 26 25.65 13.36 9.74
N ALA A 27 26.87 13.05 9.30
CA ALA A 27 27.83 12.29 10.09
C ALA A 27 28.29 13.09 11.32
N ALA A 28 28.52 14.40 11.19
CA ALA A 28 28.87 15.28 12.31
C ALA A 28 27.71 15.40 13.29
N MET A 29 26.46 15.57 12.81
CA MET A 29 25.28 15.63 13.68
C MET A 29 25.01 14.30 14.38
N SER A 30 25.22 13.18 13.68
CA SER A 30 25.12 11.84 14.27
C SER A 30 26.22 11.62 15.33
N TYR A 31 27.42 12.12 15.10
CA TYR A 31 28.54 12.07 16.04
C TYR A 31 28.32 12.96 17.27
N ILE A 32 27.81 14.19 17.09
CA ILE A 32 27.45 15.10 18.20
C ILE A 32 26.34 14.48 19.03
N TYR A 33 25.34 13.89 18.38
CA TYR A 33 24.29 13.13 19.04
C TYR A 33 24.84 11.95 19.85
N ALA A 34 25.79 11.20 19.28
CA ALA A 34 26.50 10.12 19.93
C ALA A 34 27.23 10.55 21.20
N PHE A 35 27.95 11.66 21.11
CA PHE A 35 28.78 12.17 22.19
C PHE A 35 27.96 12.67 23.38
N TYR A 36 26.75 13.20 23.10
CA TYR A 36 25.86 13.74 24.12
C TYR A 36 25.10 12.66 24.92
N ARG A 37 25.00 11.45 24.37
CA ARG A 37 24.33 10.30 24.99
C ARG A 37 25.23 9.07 25.01
N ALA A 38 26.28 9.14 25.81
CA ALA A 38 27.31 8.08 25.93
C ALA A 38 26.76 6.69 26.34
N GLU A 39 25.52 6.61 26.79
CA GLU A 39 24.89 5.35 27.24
C GLU A 39 24.20 4.58 26.10
N GLU A 40 24.06 5.15 24.89
CA GLU A 40 23.35 4.53 23.77
C GLU A 40 24.22 4.33 22.50
N TRP A 41 25.49 3.99 22.68
CA TRP A 41 26.46 3.81 21.58
C TRP A 41 26.01 2.86 20.48
N GLY A 42 25.20 1.85 20.79
CA GLY A 42 24.69 0.90 19.80
C GLY A 42 23.74 1.54 18.77
N ILE A 43 22.83 2.41 19.23
CA ILE A 43 21.88 3.13 18.36
C ILE A 43 22.62 4.12 17.48
N VAL A 44 23.61 4.79 18.02
CA VAL A 44 24.44 5.75 17.30
C VAL A 44 25.31 5.07 16.24
N ALA A 45 25.95 3.96 16.57
CA ALA A 45 26.72 3.16 15.61
C ALA A 45 25.80 2.69 14.45
N LEU A 46 24.56 2.31 14.76
CA LEU A 46 23.56 1.93 13.76
C LEU A 46 23.20 3.12 12.84
N HIS A 47 22.95 4.31 13.40
CA HIS A 47 22.62 5.51 12.60
C HIS A 47 23.79 5.95 11.72
N ILE A 48 25.01 5.94 12.25
CA ILE A 48 26.24 6.24 11.48
C ILE A 48 26.42 5.20 10.37
N GLY A 49 26.22 3.92 10.67
CA GLY A 49 26.29 2.83 9.70
C GLY A 49 25.24 2.98 8.59
N LEU A 50 23.99 3.25 8.94
CA LEU A 50 22.90 3.45 7.99
C LEU A 50 23.09 4.73 7.15
N ALA A 51 23.50 5.83 7.77
CA ALA A 51 23.84 7.07 7.07
C ALA A 51 25.03 6.85 6.13
N GLY A 52 26.08 6.18 6.59
CA GLY A 52 27.24 5.84 5.77
C GLY A 52 26.88 4.94 4.59
N LEU A 53 26.04 3.92 4.79
CA LEU A 53 25.52 3.06 3.72
C LEU A 53 24.67 3.86 2.73
N PHE A 54 23.75 4.67 3.21
CA PHE A 54 22.92 5.53 2.36
C PHE A 54 23.79 6.43 1.49
N LEU A 55 24.78 7.09 2.09
CA LEU A 55 25.67 7.99 1.41
C LEU A 55 26.61 7.27 0.42
N TYR A 56 27.07 6.09 0.78
CA TYR A 56 27.84 5.25 -0.12
C TYR A 56 27.04 4.84 -1.35
N PHE A 57 25.80 4.43 -1.18
CA PHE A 57 24.95 3.99 -2.28
C PHE A 57 24.44 5.14 -3.14
N PHE A 58 24.11 6.29 -2.54
CA PHE A 58 23.50 7.43 -3.25
C PHE A 58 24.51 8.51 -3.69
N ARG A 59 25.81 8.32 -3.45
CA ARG A 59 26.81 9.27 -3.95
C ARG A 59 26.74 9.40 -5.47
N PRO A 60 26.89 10.61 -6.06
CA PRO A 60 26.79 10.84 -7.50
C PRO A 60 27.75 10.00 -8.35
N SER A 61 28.89 9.61 -7.79
CA SER A 61 29.87 8.73 -8.43
C SER A 61 29.65 7.23 -8.17
N ALA A 62 28.57 6.86 -7.52
CA ALA A 62 28.30 5.45 -7.25
C ALA A 62 28.15 4.68 -8.56
N LYS A 63 28.83 3.55 -8.67
CA LYS A 63 28.86 2.73 -9.87
C LYS A 63 27.47 2.28 -10.32
N PHE A 64 26.53 2.16 -9.39
CA PHE A 64 25.18 1.72 -9.72
C PHE A 64 24.33 2.78 -10.44
N HIS A 65 24.71 4.09 -10.39
CA HIS A 65 24.10 5.11 -11.26
C HIS A 65 24.43 4.91 -12.74
N ALA A 66 25.53 4.20 -13.04
CA ALA A 66 25.91 3.86 -14.40
C ALA A 66 25.17 2.62 -14.93
N PHE A 67 24.43 1.91 -14.10
CA PHE A 67 23.68 0.73 -14.52
C PHE A 67 22.30 1.15 -15.03
N SER A 68 22.00 0.73 -16.24
CA SER A 68 20.65 0.75 -16.75
C SER A 68 19.78 -0.23 -15.96
N VAL A 69 18.50 0.09 -15.81
CA VAL A 69 17.49 -0.86 -15.32
C VAL A 69 17.53 -2.17 -16.12
N ASN A 70 18.06 -2.13 -17.32
CA ASN A 70 18.19 -3.27 -18.24
C ASN A 70 19.42 -4.17 -18.05
N ASP A 71 20.33 -3.91 -17.10
CA ASP A 71 21.46 -4.80 -16.81
C ASP A 71 21.00 -6.07 -16.07
N PRO A 72 20.99 -7.27 -16.69
CA PRO A 72 20.30 -8.44 -16.14
C PRO A 72 20.96 -9.04 -14.89
N PHE A 73 22.27 -8.88 -14.71
CA PHE A 73 22.98 -9.49 -13.58
C PHE A 73 22.88 -8.64 -12.31
N LYS A 74 23.11 -7.35 -12.43
CA LYS A 74 23.18 -6.43 -11.28
C LYS A 74 21.80 -6.00 -10.78
N LYS A 75 20.80 -6.00 -11.65
CA LYS A 75 19.40 -5.75 -11.35
C LYS A 75 18.85 -6.63 -10.24
N LYS A 76 18.96 -7.96 -10.43
CA LYS A 76 18.37 -8.93 -9.51
C LYS A 76 18.97 -8.83 -8.13
N THR A 77 20.30 -8.74 -8.04
CA THR A 77 21.01 -8.70 -6.76
C THR A 77 20.71 -7.43 -5.99
N LEU A 78 20.84 -6.27 -6.64
CA LEU A 78 20.66 -4.99 -5.97
C LEU A 78 19.19 -4.73 -5.61
N ALA A 79 18.24 -5.03 -6.52
CA ALA A 79 16.82 -4.94 -6.23
C ALA A 79 16.42 -5.88 -5.09
N THR A 80 16.88 -7.13 -5.10
CA THR A 80 16.62 -8.09 -4.02
C THR A 80 17.14 -7.60 -2.68
N VAL A 81 18.39 -7.14 -2.61
CA VAL A 81 18.99 -6.61 -1.37
C VAL A 81 18.19 -5.42 -0.85
N LEU A 82 17.81 -4.48 -1.72
CA LEU A 82 17.07 -3.29 -1.30
C LEU A 82 15.63 -3.61 -0.89
N VAL A 83 14.98 -4.55 -1.57
CA VAL A 83 13.65 -5.03 -1.17
C VAL A 83 13.73 -5.72 0.19
N ILE A 84 14.72 -6.57 0.43
CA ILE A 84 14.93 -7.20 1.73
C ILE A 84 15.18 -6.14 2.80
N LEU A 85 16.08 -5.18 2.57
CA LEU A 85 16.37 -4.12 3.52
C LEU A 85 15.15 -3.24 3.80
N LEU A 86 14.39 -2.88 2.76
CA LEU A 86 13.16 -2.11 2.89
C LEU A 86 12.10 -2.88 3.67
N THR A 87 11.91 -4.16 3.36
CA THR A 87 10.98 -5.04 4.07
C THR A 87 11.38 -5.18 5.54
N ILE A 88 12.67 -5.39 5.83
CA ILE A 88 13.18 -5.43 7.21
C ILE A 88 12.94 -4.09 7.91
N SER A 89 13.29 -2.97 7.26
CA SER A 89 13.19 -1.65 7.87
C SER A 89 11.75 -1.22 8.14
N ILE A 90 10.82 -1.53 7.22
CA ILE A 90 9.42 -1.10 7.33
C ILE A 90 8.59 -2.09 8.13
N CYS A 91 8.82 -3.40 7.96
CA CYS A 91 7.94 -4.43 8.51
C CYS A 91 8.49 -5.12 9.76
N ILE A 92 9.80 -5.32 9.85
CA ILE A 92 10.40 -6.16 10.90
C ILE A 92 10.95 -5.32 12.06
N LEU A 93 11.78 -4.30 11.78
CA LEU A 93 12.42 -3.51 12.83
C LEU A 93 11.43 -2.72 13.71
N PRO A 94 10.44 -2.01 13.15
CA PRO A 94 9.44 -1.33 13.98
C PRO A 94 8.62 -2.27 14.83
N MET A 95 8.48 -3.50 14.39
CA MET A 95 7.51 -4.46 14.91
C MET A 95 8.07 -5.43 15.95
N ASN A 96 9.37 -5.61 16.09
CA ASN A 96 9.93 -6.63 16.99
C ASN A 96 10.10 -6.17 18.45
N ASP A 97 10.23 -4.87 18.71
CA ASP A 97 10.54 -4.35 20.06
C ASP A 97 9.34 -3.72 20.76
N PHE A 98 8.17 -3.74 20.17
CA PHE A 98 7.01 -3.11 20.75
C PHE A 98 6.03 -4.17 21.27
N ASP A 99 5.90 -4.27 22.57
CA ASP A 99 4.85 -5.07 23.25
C ASP A 99 3.44 -4.79 22.72
N LEU A 100 3.30 -3.66 22.10
CA LEU A 100 2.09 -3.13 21.48
C LEU A 100 1.67 -3.81 20.20
N TRP A 101 2.62 -4.28 19.47
CA TRP A 101 2.39 -5.04 18.26
C TRP A 101 2.04 -6.48 18.59
N ASN A 102 2.46 -6.90 19.75
CA ASN A 102 1.89 -8.02 20.46
C ASN A 102 0.54 -7.65 21.09
N GLY A 103 0.01 -6.45 20.82
CA GLY A 103 -1.13 -5.75 21.43
C GLY A 103 -2.46 -6.47 21.55
N GLN A 104 -2.41 -7.71 21.32
CA GLN A 104 -3.36 -8.65 21.87
C GLN A 104 -2.86 -8.96 23.28
N THR A 105 -3.48 -8.36 24.27
CA THR A 105 -3.46 -8.91 25.62
C THR A 105 -3.62 -10.42 25.49
N PRO A 106 -2.78 -11.24 26.16
CA PRO A 106 -2.94 -12.68 26.14
C PRO A 106 -4.40 -13.03 26.44
N GLY A 107 -5.10 -13.61 25.44
CA GLY A 107 -6.54 -13.92 25.54
C GLY A 107 -7.47 -13.14 24.59
N HIS A 108 -7.07 -12.02 24.03
CA HIS A 108 -7.87 -11.32 23.01
C HIS A 108 -7.49 -11.81 21.61
N ARG A 109 -8.25 -12.75 21.12
CA ARG A 109 -8.20 -13.19 19.72
C ARG A 109 -9.08 -12.26 18.86
N ASN A 110 -8.59 -11.87 17.69
CA ASN A 110 -9.39 -11.07 16.79
C ASN A 110 -10.21 -11.93 15.81
N GLN A 111 -11.08 -11.27 15.03
CA GLN A 111 -12.01 -11.95 14.14
C GLN A 111 -11.34 -12.90 13.13
N TYR A 112 -10.16 -12.59 12.60
CA TYR A 112 -9.46 -13.44 11.63
C TYR A 112 -9.01 -14.78 12.23
N GLU A 113 -8.45 -14.71 13.43
CA GLU A 113 -7.98 -15.90 14.18
C GLU A 113 -9.13 -16.79 14.59
N LEU A 114 -10.17 -16.18 15.18
CA LEU A 114 -11.37 -16.87 15.61
C LEU A 114 -12.14 -17.48 14.43
N MET A 115 -12.23 -16.77 13.30
CA MET A 115 -12.91 -17.30 12.13
C MET A 115 -12.18 -18.50 11.53
N ALA A 116 -10.83 -18.51 11.55
CA ALA A 116 -10.08 -19.69 11.12
C ALA A 116 -10.38 -20.93 11.98
N GLU A 117 -10.55 -20.76 13.28
CA GLU A 117 -10.96 -21.84 14.21
C GLU A 117 -12.42 -22.26 13.97
N ASN A 118 -13.33 -21.30 13.85
CA ASN A 118 -14.75 -21.59 13.60
C ASN A 118 -14.97 -22.34 12.29
N LEU A 119 -14.20 -22.03 11.23
CA LEU A 119 -14.27 -22.76 9.98
C LEU A 119 -13.84 -24.22 10.12
N LEU A 120 -12.87 -24.53 10.98
CA LEU A 120 -12.49 -25.93 11.28
C LEU A 120 -13.60 -26.67 12.04
N ASP A 121 -14.38 -25.96 12.83
CA ASP A 121 -15.57 -26.49 13.51
C ASP A 121 -16.84 -26.50 12.63
N GLY A 122 -16.73 -26.10 11.36
CA GLY A 122 -17.85 -26.03 10.41
C GLY A 122 -18.82 -24.87 10.67
N ARG A 123 -18.40 -23.79 11.37
CA ARG A 123 -19.24 -22.65 11.72
C ARG A 123 -18.80 -21.39 10.95
N LEU A 124 -19.79 -20.56 10.54
CA LEU A 124 -19.57 -19.28 9.88
C LEU A 124 -19.85 -18.07 10.82
N HIS A 125 -20.23 -18.31 12.06
CA HIS A 125 -20.50 -17.31 13.09
C HIS A 125 -19.59 -17.50 14.29
N PHE A 126 -19.48 -16.47 15.12
CA PHE A 126 -18.76 -16.53 16.38
C PHE A 126 -19.70 -16.99 17.49
N ALA A 127 -19.25 -17.92 18.33
CA ALA A 127 -19.98 -18.40 19.48
C ALA A 127 -19.30 -17.86 20.76
N TYR A 128 -19.67 -16.64 21.15
CA TYR A 128 -19.12 -15.99 22.34
C TYR A 128 -19.88 -16.38 23.62
N GLY A 129 -21.15 -16.77 23.50
CA GLY A 129 -22.01 -17.14 24.63
C GLY A 129 -22.70 -15.94 25.29
N ASP A 130 -22.54 -14.75 24.75
CA ASP A 130 -23.14 -13.50 25.25
C ASP A 130 -24.00 -12.80 24.18
N GLU A 131 -24.39 -13.51 23.12
CA GLU A 131 -25.20 -13.00 22.02
C GLU A 131 -26.56 -12.47 22.47
N TYR A 132 -27.11 -13.04 23.54
CA TYR A 132 -28.41 -12.66 24.12
C TYR A 132 -28.45 -11.25 24.72
N THR A 133 -27.30 -10.60 24.92
CA THR A 133 -27.24 -9.27 25.53
C THR A 133 -27.91 -8.19 24.68
N LEU A 134 -28.06 -8.43 23.39
CA LEU A 134 -28.69 -7.52 22.42
C LEU A 134 -30.18 -7.82 22.18
N ASP A 135 -30.71 -8.95 22.67
CA ASP A 135 -32.08 -9.41 22.37
C ASP A 135 -33.17 -8.49 22.95
N GLY A 136 -32.85 -7.70 23.97
CA GLY A 136 -33.78 -6.78 24.61
C GLY A 136 -33.86 -5.39 23.99
N LEU A 137 -33.07 -5.10 22.95
CA LEU A 137 -33.03 -3.82 22.28
C LEU A 137 -34.04 -3.77 21.14
N GLU A 138 -34.70 -2.62 20.96
CA GLU A 138 -35.57 -2.37 19.81
C GLU A 138 -34.76 -2.26 18.52
N ASN A 139 -33.63 -1.56 18.59
CA ASN A 139 -32.68 -1.45 17.49
C ASN A 139 -31.23 -1.71 17.99
N PRO A 140 -30.71 -2.94 17.93
CA PRO A 140 -29.37 -3.27 18.37
C PRO A 140 -28.26 -2.53 17.58
N TYR A 141 -28.57 -1.93 16.44
CA TYR A 141 -27.62 -1.20 15.59
C TYR A 141 -27.49 0.28 15.99
N ASP A 142 -28.44 0.83 16.78
CA ASP A 142 -28.32 2.19 17.30
C ASP A 142 -27.30 2.25 18.44
N PRO A 143 -26.17 2.98 18.26
CA PRO A 143 -25.17 3.12 19.31
C PRO A 143 -25.67 3.87 20.55
N ALA A 144 -26.68 4.74 20.40
CA ALA A 144 -27.28 5.46 21.52
C ALA A 144 -28.08 4.51 22.40
N GLU A 145 -28.89 3.65 21.80
CA GLU A 145 -29.69 2.64 22.51
C GLU A 145 -28.80 1.63 23.24
N ARG A 146 -27.76 1.09 22.57
CA ARG A 146 -26.78 0.19 23.22
C ARG A 146 -26.13 0.84 24.43
N LYS A 147 -25.76 2.13 24.33
CA LYS A 147 -25.13 2.89 25.41
C LYS A 147 -26.10 3.15 26.57
N GLU A 148 -27.34 3.53 26.28
CA GLU A 148 -28.38 3.76 27.29
C GLU A 148 -28.72 2.48 28.07
N ALA A 149 -28.85 1.38 27.36
CA ALA A 149 -29.11 0.07 27.94
C ALA A 149 -27.89 -0.50 28.69
N GLY A 150 -26.69 0.03 28.50
CA GLY A 150 -25.45 -0.43 29.13
C GLY A 150 -25.08 -1.87 28.79
N VAL A 151 -25.50 -2.35 27.62
CA VAL A 151 -25.25 -3.73 27.17
C VAL A 151 -23.83 -3.91 26.65
N TYR A 152 -23.25 -5.10 26.91
CA TYR A 152 -22.00 -5.52 26.31
C TYR A 152 -22.26 -6.05 24.91
N TYR A 153 -21.37 -5.75 23.96
CA TYR A 153 -21.41 -6.26 22.60
C TYR A 153 -19.99 -6.28 21.99
N HIS A 154 -19.84 -7.08 20.96
CA HIS A 154 -18.56 -7.17 20.23
C HIS A 154 -18.48 -6.10 19.14
N TRP A 155 -17.57 -5.15 19.35
CA TRP A 155 -17.34 -4.02 18.43
C TRP A 155 -16.89 -4.48 17.05
N ASP A 156 -17.38 -3.79 16.00
CA ASP A 156 -17.06 -4.08 14.60
C ASP A 156 -17.35 -5.53 14.14
N HIS A 157 -18.32 -6.18 14.78
CA HIS A 157 -18.93 -7.41 14.31
C HIS A 157 -20.25 -7.12 13.60
N ALA A 158 -20.60 -7.94 12.62
CA ALA A 158 -21.96 -7.95 12.10
C ALA A 158 -22.84 -8.83 13.02
N TYR A 159 -23.95 -8.29 13.49
CA TYR A 159 -24.93 -9.02 14.32
C TYR A 159 -26.19 -9.25 13.51
N TYR A 160 -26.58 -10.52 13.32
CA TYR A 160 -27.76 -10.87 12.55
C TYR A 160 -28.42 -12.14 13.08
N ASN A 161 -29.73 -12.08 13.29
CA ASN A 161 -30.53 -13.19 13.82
C ASN A 161 -29.94 -13.84 15.08
N GLY A 162 -29.52 -13.02 16.05
CA GLY A 162 -28.98 -13.51 17.32
C GLY A 162 -27.57 -14.10 17.25
N GLN A 163 -26.83 -13.83 16.16
CA GLN A 163 -25.47 -14.36 16.01
C GLN A 163 -24.51 -13.28 15.54
N TYR A 164 -23.25 -13.38 16.00
CA TYR A 164 -22.16 -12.52 15.56
C TYR A 164 -21.42 -13.13 14.37
N TYR A 165 -21.23 -12.33 13.34
CA TYR A 165 -20.50 -12.70 12.12
C TYR A 165 -19.30 -11.80 11.91
N MET A 166 -18.33 -12.33 11.16
CA MET A 166 -17.18 -11.55 10.75
C MET A 166 -17.64 -10.45 9.76
N TYR A 167 -17.33 -9.19 10.11
CA TYR A 167 -17.57 -8.04 9.24
C TYR A 167 -16.53 -7.93 8.13
N PHE A 168 -15.26 -8.21 8.45
CA PHE A 168 -14.16 -8.13 7.50
C PHE A 168 -14.21 -9.25 6.45
N GLY A 169 -13.53 -9.01 5.31
CA GLY A 169 -13.50 -9.98 4.23
C GLY A 169 -12.90 -11.33 4.61
N ILE A 170 -13.47 -12.41 4.11
CA ILE A 170 -13.11 -13.79 4.45
C ILE A 170 -11.83 -14.29 3.77
N VAL A 171 -11.40 -13.67 2.65
CA VAL A 171 -10.26 -14.17 1.87
C VAL A 171 -8.97 -14.24 2.68
N PRO A 172 -8.57 -13.27 3.51
CA PRO A 172 -7.37 -13.42 4.35
C PRO A 172 -7.44 -14.65 5.26
N VAL A 173 -8.63 -14.96 5.80
CA VAL A 173 -8.81 -16.19 6.61
C VAL A 173 -8.48 -17.42 5.77
N LEU A 174 -9.06 -17.53 4.57
CA LEU A 174 -8.95 -18.71 3.71
C LEU A 174 -7.55 -18.94 3.16
N ILE A 175 -6.81 -17.86 2.83
CA ILE A 175 -5.50 -17.99 2.18
C ILE A 175 -4.32 -17.92 3.15
N THR A 176 -4.54 -17.48 4.39
CA THR A 176 -3.42 -17.27 5.35
C THR A 176 -3.71 -17.87 6.72
N PHE A 177 -4.74 -17.41 7.44
CA PHE A 177 -4.98 -17.83 8.82
C PHE A 177 -5.35 -19.30 8.95
N LEU A 178 -6.30 -19.76 8.13
CA LEU A 178 -6.73 -21.16 8.13
C LEU A 178 -5.61 -22.13 7.68
N PRO A 179 -4.89 -21.90 6.58
CA PRO A 179 -3.75 -22.76 6.21
C PRO A 179 -2.66 -22.78 7.29
N TYR A 180 -2.35 -21.61 7.89
CA TYR A 180 -1.38 -21.56 8.99
C TYR A 180 -1.82 -22.42 10.16
N ARG A 181 -3.09 -22.29 10.59
CA ARG A 181 -3.67 -23.08 11.69
C ARG A 181 -3.63 -24.57 11.40
N VAL A 182 -4.00 -24.98 10.18
CA VAL A 182 -3.99 -26.39 9.77
C VAL A 182 -2.56 -26.98 9.77
N ILE A 183 -1.57 -26.19 9.31
CA ILE A 183 -0.18 -26.69 9.17
C ILE A 183 0.55 -26.69 10.51
N THR A 184 0.39 -25.66 11.33
CA THR A 184 1.18 -25.45 12.56
C THR A 184 0.45 -25.89 13.83
N GLY A 185 -0.88 -25.96 13.82
CA GLY A 185 -1.70 -26.14 15.00
C GLY A 185 -1.87 -24.87 15.86
N GLU A 186 -1.21 -23.77 15.46
CA GLU A 186 -1.20 -22.49 16.19
C GLU A 186 -1.99 -21.41 15.48
N SER A 187 -2.43 -20.37 16.21
CA SER A 187 -3.09 -19.21 15.62
C SER A 187 -2.06 -18.19 15.12
N LEU A 188 -2.26 -17.72 13.89
CA LEU A 188 -1.48 -16.62 13.32
C LEU A 188 -2.05 -15.30 13.82
N THR A 189 -1.23 -14.40 14.37
CA THR A 189 -1.70 -13.08 14.77
C THR A 189 -1.95 -12.16 13.56
N THR A 190 -2.92 -11.25 13.65
CA THR A 190 -3.18 -10.24 12.59
C THR A 190 -1.96 -9.39 12.33
N TYR A 191 -1.19 -9.08 13.34
CA TYR A 191 0.06 -8.42 13.27
C TYR A 191 1.07 -9.13 12.33
N ARG A 192 1.28 -10.44 12.49
CA ARG A 192 2.17 -11.23 11.61
C ARG A 192 1.62 -11.34 10.19
N ALA A 193 0.31 -11.52 10.05
CA ALA A 193 -0.33 -11.54 8.74
C ALA A 193 -0.17 -10.19 8.02
N THR A 194 -0.38 -9.06 8.71
CA THR A 194 -0.18 -7.72 8.15
C THR A 194 1.25 -7.50 7.70
N GLN A 195 2.26 -7.96 8.46
CA GLN A 195 3.67 -7.93 8.03
C GLN A 195 3.89 -8.70 6.73
N MET A 196 3.38 -9.93 6.67
CA MET A 196 3.53 -10.78 5.48
C MET A 196 2.92 -10.12 4.24
N TYR A 197 1.68 -9.61 4.36
CA TYR A 197 1.01 -8.93 3.25
C TYR A 197 1.73 -7.64 2.84
N THR A 198 2.21 -6.85 3.80
CA THR A 198 3.00 -5.65 3.53
C THR A 198 4.27 -5.98 2.76
N ALA A 199 4.99 -7.03 3.15
CA ALA A 199 6.17 -7.50 2.44
C ALA A 199 5.84 -7.95 1.00
N VAL A 200 4.77 -8.73 0.81
CA VAL A 200 4.30 -9.17 -0.51
C VAL A 200 3.90 -7.98 -1.38
N PHE A 201 3.25 -6.97 -0.81
CA PHE A 201 2.90 -5.73 -1.50
C PHE A 201 4.14 -4.95 -1.95
N ILE A 202 5.12 -4.72 -1.07
CA ILE A 202 6.38 -4.03 -1.40
C ILE A 202 7.10 -4.77 -2.54
N LEU A 203 7.22 -6.09 -2.46
CA LEU A 203 7.78 -6.92 -3.55
C LEU A 203 7.03 -6.70 -4.87
N GLY A 204 5.69 -6.59 -4.82
CA GLY A 204 4.85 -6.29 -5.97
C GLY A 204 5.11 -4.92 -6.58
N ILE A 205 5.26 -3.86 -5.76
CA ILE A 205 5.63 -2.51 -6.23
C ILE A 205 6.97 -2.55 -6.97
N PHE A 206 8.01 -3.16 -6.37
CA PHE A 206 9.32 -3.27 -7.01
C PHE A 206 9.26 -4.09 -8.30
N ALA A 207 8.52 -5.19 -8.31
CA ALA A 207 8.34 -6.03 -9.50
C ALA A 207 7.61 -5.29 -10.63
N LEU A 208 6.50 -4.61 -10.32
CA LEU A 208 5.72 -3.84 -11.28
C LEU A 208 6.53 -2.67 -11.86
N PHE A 209 7.19 -1.89 -11.01
CA PHE A 209 7.99 -0.75 -11.46
C PHE A 209 9.20 -1.19 -12.26
N HIS A 210 9.84 -2.30 -11.90
CA HIS A 210 10.90 -2.90 -12.70
C HIS A 210 10.41 -3.34 -14.08
N LEU A 211 9.22 -3.95 -14.16
CA LEU A 211 8.61 -4.36 -15.41
C LEU A 211 8.31 -3.14 -16.30
N LEU A 212 7.67 -2.10 -15.74
CA LEU A 212 7.36 -0.85 -16.46
C LEU A 212 8.62 -0.14 -16.95
N ALA A 213 9.66 -0.05 -16.09
CA ALA A 213 10.92 0.58 -16.46
C ALA A 213 11.62 -0.17 -17.61
N ASN A 214 11.63 -1.50 -17.57
CA ASN A 214 12.20 -2.33 -18.63
C ASN A 214 11.47 -2.21 -19.97
N LEU A 215 10.15 -2.10 -19.90
CA LEU A 215 9.32 -2.01 -21.11
C LEU A 215 9.40 -0.63 -21.74
N PHE A 216 9.32 0.44 -20.94
CA PHE A 216 9.02 1.77 -21.44
C PHE A 216 10.09 2.82 -21.10
N PHE A 217 10.84 2.68 -20.00
CA PHE A 217 11.70 3.74 -19.45
C PHE A 217 13.17 3.30 -19.39
N LYS A 218 13.69 2.83 -20.51
CA LYS A 218 15.05 2.23 -20.62
C LYS A 218 16.19 3.16 -20.25
N LYS A 219 15.98 4.48 -20.32
CA LYS A 219 16.99 5.49 -19.91
C LYS A 219 17.02 5.70 -18.39
N MET A 220 15.99 5.26 -17.64
CA MET A 220 15.93 5.42 -16.20
C MET A 220 17.09 4.66 -15.54
N PRO A 221 17.94 5.33 -14.74
CA PRO A 221 19.01 4.64 -14.04
C PRO A 221 18.44 3.81 -12.90
N HIS A 222 19.16 2.75 -12.56
CA HIS A 222 18.73 1.81 -11.52
C HIS A 222 18.50 2.50 -10.17
N SER A 223 19.34 3.49 -9.84
CA SER A 223 19.21 4.28 -8.62
C SER A 223 17.89 5.05 -8.50
N VAL A 224 17.43 5.66 -9.60
CA VAL A 224 16.15 6.39 -9.62
C VAL A 224 14.98 5.42 -9.49
N TYR A 225 15.01 4.31 -10.23
CA TYR A 225 14.03 3.23 -10.08
C TYR A 225 13.91 2.79 -8.62
N LEU A 226 15.04 2.53 -7.95
CA LEU A 226 15.05 2.06 -6.57
C LEU A 226 14.55 3.13 -5.58
N ALA A 227 14.99 4.38 -5.75
CA ALA A 227 14.55 5.48 -4.91
C ALA A 227 13.03 5.71 -5.00
N LEU A 228 12.49 5.70 -6.22
CA LEU A 228 11.05 5.84 -6.44
C LEU A 228 10.26 4.64 -5.90
N SER A 229 10.75 3.42 -6.13
CA SER A 229 10.11 2.21 -5.61
C SER A 229 10.07 2.19 -4.08
N ALA A 230 11.18 2.56 -3.43
CA ALA A 230 11.26 2.66 -1.98
C ALA A 230 10.33 3.74 -1.43
N ALA A 231 10.40 4.96 -1.98
CA ALA A 231 9.59 6.08 -1.51
C ALA A 231 8.08 5.80 -1.66
N ILE A 232 7.66 5.28 -2.83
CA ILE A 232 6.25 4.95 -3.07
C ILE A 232 5.79 3.78 -2.20
N SER A 233 6.64 2.77 -1.98
CA SER A 233 6.31 1.69 -1.05
C SER A 233 6.05 2.21 0.37
N MET A 234 6.93 3.08 0.89
CA MET A 234 6.75 3.69 2.21
C MET A 234 5.50 4.56 2.29
N MET A 235 5.24 5.35 1.25
CA MET A 235 4.01 6.13 1.13
C MET A 235 2.75 5.28 1.26
N CYS A 236 2.76 4.06 0.73
CA CYS A 236 1.59 3.18 0.75
C CYS A 236 1.41 2.41 2.06
N VAL A 237 2.47 2.19 2.85
CA VAL A 237 2.40 1.24 3.98
C VAL A 237 2.67 1.85 5.35
N TRP A 238 2.97 3.15 5.46
CA TRP A 238 3.33 3.80 6.72
C TRP A 238 2.29 3.60 7.82
N TYR A 239 0.99 3.65 7.46
CA TYR A 239 -0.08 3.47 8.44
C TYR A 239 -0.15 2.01 8.93
N ALA A 240 -0.11 1.03 8.03
CA ALA A 240 -0.10 -0.38 8.40
C ALA A 240 1.16 -0.78 9.16
N ALA A 241 2.28 -0.09 8.93
CA ALA A 241 3.48 -0.24 9.73
C ALA A 241 3.31 0.37 11.14
N ALA A 242 2.53 1.45 11.28
CA ALA A 242 2.24 2.08 12.56
C ALA A 242 1.18 1.32 13.37
N GLU A 243 0.18 0.75 12.71
CA GLU A 243 -0.93 0.01 13.34
C GLU A 243 -1.22 -1.28 12.56
N PRO A 244 -0.45 -2.34 12.72
CA PRO A 244 -0.65 -3.63 12.04
C PRO A 244 -1.77 -4.45 12.69
N ALA A 245 -2.88 -3.81 13.00
CA ALA A 245 -4.05 -4.39 13.63
C ALA A 245 -5.05 -4.93 12.61
N LEU A 246 -6.17 -5.43 13.11
CA LEU A 246 -7.30 -6.02 12.40
C LEU A 246 -7.67 -5.30 11.09
N TYR A 247 -7.84 -3.97 11.12
CA TYR A 247 -8.22 -3.16 9.97
C TYR A 247 -7.15 -3.17 8.85
N CYS A 248 -5.89 -3.08 9.24
CA CYS A 248 -4.78 -3.06 8.30
C CYS A 248 -4.52 -4.42 7.67
N THR A 249 -4.94 -5.52 8.30
CA THR A 249 -4.85 -6.86 7.70
C THR A 249 -5.69 -6.96 6.43
N ALA A 250 -6.96 -6.48 6.47
CA ALA A 250 -7.82 -6.44 5.30
C ALA A 250 -7.24 -5.58 4.16
N ILE A 251 -6.74 -4.39 4.52
CA ILE A 251 -6.16 -3.44 3.57
C ILE A 251 -4.90 -4.02 2.93
N THR A 252 -3.94 -4.46 3.72
CA THR A 252 -2.65 -4.97 3.19
C THR A 252 -2.79 -6.25 2.40
N ALA A 253 -3.75 -7.13 2.77
CA ALA A 253 -4.09 -8.30 1.97
C ALA A 253 -4.65 -7.90 0.60
N GLY A 254 -5.59 -6.94 0.56
CA GLY A 254 -6.11 -6.38 -0.68
C GLY A 254 -5.02 -5.77 -1.53
N LEU A 255 -4.18 -4.91 -0.96
CA LEU A 255 -3.05 -4.29 -1.66
C LEU A 255 -2.06 -5.30 -2.22
N ALA A 256 -1.73 -6.35 -1.43
CA ALA A 256 -0.81 -7.39 -1.86
C ALA A 256 -1.34 -8.16 -3.07
N LEU A 257 -2.62 -8.52 -3.06
CA LEU A 257 -3.23 -9.24 -4.19
C LEU A 257 -3.39 -8.32 -5.40
N GLU A 258 -3.83 -7.08 -5.21
CA GLU A 258 -4.11 -6.15 -6.31
C GLU A 258 -2.83 -5.71 -7.05
N ILE A 259 -1.73 -5.43 -6.35
CA ILE A 259 -0.48 -5.04 -7.02
C ILE A 259 0.05 -6.17 -7.92
N TRP A 260 -0.06 -7.43 -7.49
CA TRP A 260 0.33 -8.57 -8.31
C TRP A 260 -0.68 -8.85 -9.42
N SER A 261 -1.98 -8.59 -9.21
CA SER A 261 -2.98 -8.61 -10.27
C SER A 261 -2.59 -7.64 -11.40
N ILE A 262 -2.34 -6.38 -11.07
CA ILE A 262 -1.90 -5.35 -12.03
C ILE A 262 -0.58 -5.77 -12.72
N TYR A 263 0.39 -6.31 -11.97
CA TYR A 263 1.65 -6.82 -12.53
C TYR A 263 1.41 -7.87 -13.61
N PHE A 264 0.58 -8.86 -13.34
CA PHE A 264 0.31 -9.94 -14.30
C PHE A 264 -0.48 -9.45 -15.53
N PHE A 265 -1.41 -8.52 -15.37
CA PHE A 265 -2.09 -7.89 -16.49
C PHE A 265 -1.13 -7.06 -17.37
N VAL A 266 -0.25 -6.25 -16.76
CA VAL A 266 0.79 -5.52 -17.51
C VAL A 266 1.68 -6.50 -18.25
N LYS A 267 2.09 -7.59 -17.62
CA LYS A 267 2.90 -8.63 -18.22
C LYS A 267 2.20 -9.32 -19.40
N ALA A 268 0.91 -9.60 -19.28
CA ALA A 268 0.10 -10.18 -20.34
C ALA A 268 0.02 -9.27 -21.57
N VAL A 269 -0.21 -7.97 -21.37
CA VAL A 269 -0.51 -7.02 -22.45
C VAL A 269 0.75 -6.50 -23.16
N TRP A 270 1.87 -6.29 -22.43
CA TRP A 270 3.05 -5.60 -22.98
C TRP A 270 4.34 -6.42 -22.99
N ASP A 271 4.52 -7.40 -22.09
CA ASP A 271 5.79 -8.12 -21.96
C ASP A 271 5.79 -9.50 -22.64
N THR A 272 4.64 -10.14 -22.76
CA THR A 272 4.54 -11.54 -23.18
C THR A 272 4.23 -11.66 -24.65
N LYS A 273 4.98 -12.55 -25.34
CA LYS A 273 4.70 -12.97 -26.71
C LYS A 273 4.01 -14.35 -26.69
N GLY A 274 3.02 -14.50 -27.55
CA GLY A 274 2.24 -15.73 -27.70
C GLY A 274 0.97 -15.73 -26.86
N GLU A 275 -0.15 -15.86 -27.58
CA GLU A 275 -1.52 -15.74 -27.04
C GLU A 275 -1.78 -16.60 -25.79
N ASN A 276 -1.38 -17.88 -25.82
CA ASN A 276 -1.64 -18.77 -24.68
C ASN A 276 -0.96 -18.32 -23.39
N LYS A 277 0.27 -17.77 -23.47
CA LYS A 277 0.97 -17.22 -22.31
C LYS A 277 0.35 -15.90 -21.83
N GLN A 278 -0.11 -15.07 -22.77
CA GLN A 278 -0.82 -13.82 -22.44
C GLN A 278 -2.12 -14.13 -21.68
N ILE A 279 -2.89 -15.09 -22.18
CA ILE A 279 -4.12 -15.57 -21.51
C ILE A 279 -3.81 -16.16 -20.13
N LEU A 280 -2.77 -16.98 -20.00
CA LEU A 280 -2.36 -17.53 -18.69
C LEU A 280 -2.06 -16.41 -17.69
N TYR A 281 -1.26 -15.40 -18.07
CA TYR A 281 -0.97 -14.29 -17.17
C TYR A 281 -2.21 -13.43 -16.88
N ALA A 282 -3.10 -13.22 -17.85
CA ALA A 282 -4.37 -12.54 -17.64
C ALA A 282 -5.27 -13.32 -16.64
N THR A 283 -5.31 -14.67 -16.76
CA THR A 283 -6.05 -15.54 -15.81
C THR A 283 -5.49 -15.44 -14.39
N VAL A 284 -4.16 -15.43 -14.23
CA VAL A 284 -3.51 -15.26 -12.91
C VAL A 284 -3.83 -13.89 -12.35
N GLY A 285 -3.74 -12.83 -13.18
CA GLY A 285 -4.13 -11.47 -12.79
C GLY A 285 -5.58 -11.40 -12.33
N ALA A 286 -6.48 -12.00 -13.10
CA ALA A 286 -7.91 -12.07 -12.77
C ALA A 286 -8.19 -12.83 -11.48
N ALA A 287 -7.50 -13.94 -11.23
CA ALA A 287 -7.64 -14.70 -9.99
C ALA A 287 -7.22 -13.89 -8.76
N LEU A 288 -6.09 -13.20 -8.84
CA LEU A 288 -5.62 -12.32 -7.76
C LEU A 288 -6.57 -11.14 -7.56
N GLY A 289 -6.98 -10.43 -8.65
CA GLY A 289 -7.91 -9.30 -8.58
C GLY A 289 -9.30 -9.69 -8.06
N ALA A 290 -9.79 -10.88 -8.40
CA ALA A 290 -11.05 -11.40 -7.88
C ALA A 290 -11.01 -11.60 -6.36
N LEU A 291 -9.91 -12.15 -5.83
CA LEU A 291 -9.74 -12.39 -4.39
C LEU A 291 -9.72 -11.08 -3.57
N VAL A 292 -9.35 -9.95 -4.18
CA VAL A 292 -9.36 -8.64 -3.50
C VAL A 292 -10.74 -8.27 -2.98
N PHE A 293 -11.82 -8.63 -3.69
CA PHE A 293 -13.20 -8.40 -3.22
C PHE A 293 -13.48 -9.01 -1.86
N GLY A 294 -12.95 -10.19 -1.62
CA GLY A 294 -13.09 -10.87 -0.32
C GLY A 294 -12.04 -10.48 0.71
N CYS A 295 -11.17 -9.50 0.42
CA CYS A 295 -10.30 -8.83 1.40
C CYS A 295 -10.91 -7.47 1.80
N ARG A 296 -11.04 -6.57 0.82
CA ARG A 296 -11.53 -5.21 0.98
C ARG A 296 -12.18 -4.72 -0.32
N PRO A 297 -13.52 -4.58 -0.35
CA PRO A 297 -14.25 -4.23 -1.57
C PRO A 297 -13.82 -2.89 -2.20
N SER A 298 -13.44 -1.87 -1.40
CA SER A 298 -12.96 -0.59 -1.94
C SER A 298 -11.69 -0.75 -2.77
N ILE A 299 -10.70 -1.52 -2.30
CA ILE A 299 -9.48 -1.79 -3.07
C ILE A 299 -9.77 -2.56 -4.36
N ALA A 300 -10.76 -3.46 -4.34
CA ALA A 300 -11.14 -4.23 -5.52
C ALA A 300 -11.64 -3.37 -6.69
N LEU A 301 -12.10 -2.14 -6.44
CA LEU A 301 -12.44 -1.17 -7.48
C LEU A 301 -11.21 -0.75 -8.33
N ALA A 302 -10.01 -0.98 -7.85
CA ALA A 302 -8.79 -0.81 -8.64
C ALA A 302 -8.76 -1.72 -9.88
N ASN A 303 -9.50 -2.82 -9.89
CA ASN A 303 -9.66 -3.68 -11.07
C ASN A 303 -10.26 -2.95 -12.29
N ILE A 304 -10.85 -1.75 -12.13
CA ILE A 304 -11.23 -0.86 -13.25
C ILE A 304 -10.03 -0.63 -14.21
N VAL A 305 -8.82 -0.65 -13.69
CA VAL A 305 -7.57 -0.52 -14.47
C VAL A 305 -7.42 -1.62 -15.54
N VAL A 306 -8.04 -2.78 -15.34
CA VAL A 306 -8.00 -3.89 -16.30
C VAL A 306 -8.73 -3.56 -17.61
N ILE A 307 -9.77 -2.73 -17.56
CA ILE A 307 -10.58 -2.36 -18.74
C ILE A 307 -9.71 -1.70 -19.84
N PRO A 308 -8.96 -0.61 -19.59
CA PRO A 308 -8.09 -0.04 -20.61
C PRO A 308 -6.93 -0.95 -21.03
N MET A 309 -6.48 -1.86 -20.16
CA MET A 309 -5.50 -2.88 -20.52
C MET A 309 -6.08 -3.88 -21.52
N LEU A 310 -7.31 -4.35 -21.29
CA LEU A 310 -8.04 -5.23 -22.20
C LEU A 310 -8.27 -4.54 -23.56
N ILE A 311 -8.70 -3.28 -23.56
CA ILE A 311 -8.85 -2.49 -24.79
C ILE A 311 -7.52 -2.40 -25.57
N THR A 312 -6.42 -2.20 -24.84
CA THR A 312 -5.07 -2.14 -25.45
C THR A 312 -4.67 -3.50 -26.05
N TYR A 313 -5.00 -4.59 -25.38
CA TYR A 313 -4.77 -5.95 -25.86
C TYR A 313 -5.58 -6.24 -27.15
N LEU A 314 -6.87 -5.93 -27.13
CA LEU A 314 -7.78 -6.17 -28.27
C LEU A 314 -7.38 -5.36 -29.50
N LYS A 315 -6.88 -4.12 -29.33
CA LYS A 315 -6.37 -3.30 -30.45
C LYS A 315 -5.16 -3.91 -31.16
N LYS A 316 -4.42 -4.81 -30.49
CA LYS A 316 -3.23 -5.49 -31.03
C LYS A 316 -3.51 -6.90 -31.54
N SER A 317 -4.71 -7.41 -31.32
CA SER A 317 -5.11 -8.79 -31.61
C SER A 317 -6.16 -8.83 -32.70
N GLU A 318 -6.16 -9.91 -33.50
CA GLU A 318 -7.30 -10.22 -34.37
C GLU A 318 -8.43 -10.80 -33.52
N ILE A 319 -9.61 -10.17 -33.57
CA ILE A 319 -10.75 -10.59 -32.78
C ILE A 319 -11.40 -11.80 -33.46
N THR A 320 -11.12 -12.99 -32.96
CA THR A 320 -11.71 -14.24 -33.38
C THR A 320 -12.63 -14.80 -32.29
N LEU A 321 -13.56 -15.68 -32.66
CA LEU A 321 -14.41 -16.37 -31.68
C LEU A 321 -13.57 -17.18 -30.67
N GLN A 322 -12.46 -17.76 -31.13
CA GLN A 322 -11.51 -18.48 -30.27
C GLN A 322 -10.86 -17.56 -29.23
N LEU A 323 -10.46 -16.34 -29.63
CA LEU A 323 -9.91 -15.36 -28.70
C LEU A 323 -10.95 -14.91 -27.67
N ILE A 324 -12.20 -14.66 -28.10
CA ILE A 324 -13.30 -14.32 -27.18
C ILE A 324 -13.49 -15.43 -26.15
N GLY A 325 -13.53 -16.71 -26.58
CA GLY A 325 -13.64 -17.84 -25.67
C GLY A 325 -12.50 -17.92 -24.65
N LYS A 326 -11.25 -17.65 -25.07
CA LYS A 326 -10.10 -17.59 -24.17
C LYS A 326 -10.16 -16.42 -23.19
N LEU A 327 -10.65 -15.24 -23.60
CA LEU A 327 -10.85 -14.10 -22.72
C LEU A 327 -11.93 -14.35 -21.67
N ILE A 328 -13.03 -15.01 -22.07
CA ILE A 328 -14.07 -15.45 -21.12
C ILE A 328 -13.47 -16.42 -20.10
N LEU A 329 -12.65 -17.38 -20.55
CA LEU A 329 -11.97 -18.31 -19.66
C LEU A 329 -10.97 -17.58 -18.71
N ALA A 330 -10.25 -16.57 -19.22
CA ALA A 330 -9.35 -15.76 -18.40
C ALA A 330 -10.09 -14.95 -17.34
N ALA A 331 -11.33 -14.51 -17.61
CA ALA A 331 -12.19 -13.78 -16.67
C ALA A 331 -12.94 -14.70 -15.69
N LEU A 332 -12.95 -16.02 -15.92
CA LEU A 332 -13.67 -17.01 -15.09
C LEU A 332 -13.39 -16.87 -13.58
N PRO A 333 -12.16 -16.59 -13.12
CA PRO A 333 -11.90 -16.40 -11.69
C PRO A 333 -12.77 -15.31 -11.04
N TYR A 334 -13.06 -14.20 -11.72
CA TYR A 334 -13.97 -13.17 -11.19
C TYR A 334 -15.37 -13.72 -10.94
N PHE A 335 -15.86 -14.53 -11.89
CA PHE A 335 -17.18 -15.16 -11.74
C PHE A 335 -17.20 -16.18 -10.61
N VAL A 336 -16.21 -17.04 -10.53
CA VAL A 336 -16.12 -18.10 -9.48
C VAL A 336 -16.01 -17.50 -8.09
N VAL A 337 -15.11 -16.53 -7.90
CA VAL A 337 -14.92 -15.88 -6.60
C VAL A 337 -16.14 -15.03 -6.24
N GLY A 338 -16.70 -14.29 -7.21
CA GLY A 338 -17.92 -13.51 -7.00
C GLY A 338 -19.08 -14.39 -6.55
N LEU A 339 -19.31 -15.50 -7.23
CA LEU A 339 -20.37 -16.46 -6.85
C LEU A 339 -20.09 -17.06 -5.46
N ALA A 340 -18.86 -17.44 -5.15
CA ALA A 340 -18.49 -17.97 -3.84
C ALA A 340 -18.74 -16.96 -2.71
N LEU A 341 -18.42 -15.68 -2.93
CA LEU A 341 -18.70 -14.61 -1.96
C LEU A 341 -20.20 -14.34 -1.82
N MET A 342 -20.96 -14.38 -2.92
CA MET A 342 -22.43 -14.26 -2.89
C MET A 342 -23.07 -15.42 -2.12
N CYS A 343 -22.60 -16.65 -2.32
CA CYS A 343 -23.05 -17.81 -1.54
C CYS A 343 -22.69 -17.67 -0.05
N TYR A 344 -21.47 -17.20 0.27
CA TYR A 344 -21.05 -16.95 1.65
C TYR A 344 -21.92 -15.88 2.33
N ASN A 345 -22.26 -14.81 1.63
CA ASN A 345 -23.14 -13.76 2.13
C ASN A 345 -24.57 -14.29 2.35
N TYR A 346 -25.11 -15.02 1.37
CA TYR A 346 -26.45 -15.59 1.45
C TYR A 346 -26.61 -16.52 2.66
N VAL A 347 -25.63 -17.37 2.92
CA VAL A 347 -25.67 -18.28 4.08
C VAL A 347 -25.66 -17.53 5.41
N ARG A 348 -24.97 -16.37 5.49
CA ARG A 348 -24.89 -15.57 6.72
C ARG A 348 -26.10 -14.66 6.93
N PHE A 349 -26.51 -13.98 5.87
CA PHE A 349 -27.45 -12.84 5.94
C PHE A 349 -28.73 -13.03 5.12
N ASN A 350 -28.89 -14.19 4.49
CA ASN A 350 -30.02 -14.49 3.58
C ASN A 350 -30.13 -13.49 2.39
N ASP A 351 -29.04 -12.76 2.10
CA ASP A 351 -28.92 -11.84 0.97
C ASP A 351 -27.52 -12.01 0.34
N PRO A 352 -27.40 -12.33 -0.96
CA PRO A 352 -26.11 -12.52 -1.62
C PRO A 352 -25.31 -11.21 -1.75
N PHE A 353 -25.93 -10.04 -1.64
CA PHE A 353 -25.31 -8.74 -1.79
C PHE A 353 -25.01 -8.04 -0.46
N GLU A 354 -25.45 -8.60 0.68
CA GLU A 354 -25.15 -8.07 2.00
C GLU A 354 -23.81 -8.61 2.52
N PHE A 355 -22.83 -7.71 2.70
CA PHE A 355 -21.49 -8.04 3.19
C PHE A 355 -21.37 -7.94 4.72
N GLY A 356 -22.45 -7.64 5.42
CA GLY A 356 -22.51 -7.41 6.85
C GLY A 356 -22.41 -5.94 7.24
N GLN A 357 -22.42 -5.03 6.25
CA GLN A 357 -22.37 -3.59 6.47
C GLN A 357 -23.61 -3.10 7.23
N ALA A 358 -24.80 -3.46 6.77
CA ALA A 358 -26.05 -3.05 7.40
C ALA A 358 -26.16 -3.52 8.85
N TYR A 359 -25.49 -4.61 9.18
CA TYR A 359 -25.57 -5.27 10.50
C TYR A 359 -24.37 -4.99 11.40
N GLN A 360 -23.48 -4.07 11.01
CA GLN A 360 -22.26 -3.78 11.77
C GLN A 360 -22.57 -3.01 13.07
N LEU A 361 -22.08 -3.51 14.19
CA LEU A 361 -22.14 -2.84 15.48
C LEU A 361 -21.00 -1.84 15.62
N THR A 362 -21.23 -0.61 15.18
CA THR A 362 -20.22 0.44 15.09
C THR A 362 -20.73 1.78 15.65
N VAL A 363 -20.09 2.89 15.30
CA VAL A 363 -20.38 4.27 15.79
C VAL A 363 -21.68 4.86 15.30
N SER A 364 -22.30 4.28 14.28
CA SER A 364 -23.55 4.75 13.66
C SER A 364 -24.38 3.57 13.22
N ASP A 365 -25.69 3.75 13.20
CA ASP A 365 -26.62 2.78 12.60
C ASP A 365 -26.43 2.78 11.08
N GLN A 366 -26.15 1.60 10.52
CA GLN A 366 -25.92 1.39 9.09
C GLN A 366 -27.12 0.73 8.38
N THR A 367 -28.19 0.37 9.12
CA THR A 367 -29.34 -0.36 8.55
C THR A 367 -30.12 0.41 7.49
N GLY A 368 -30.15 1.75 7.61
CA GLY A 368 -30.80 2.63 6.63
C GLY A 368 -29.87 3.16 5.53
N TYR A 369 -28.68 2.61 5.41
CA TYR A 369 -27.69 3.11 4.46
C TYR A 369 -28.08 2.77 3.01
N SER A 370 -28.08 3.78 2.12
CA SER A 370 -28.35 3.58 0.70
C SER A 370 -27.27 4.23 -0.18
N PHE A 371 -26.98 3.61 -1.33
CA PHE A 371 -26.06 4.13 -2.33
C PHE A 371 -26.76 5.08 -3.35
N GLU A 372 -27.77 5.81 -2.92
CA GLU A 372 -28.47 6.74 -3.80
C GLU A 372 -27.63 7.97 -4.11
N LEU A 373 -27.37 8.21 -5.41
CA LEU A 373 -26.65 9.38 -5.90
C LEU A 373 -27.59 10.60 -6.00
N THR A 374 -27.91 11.18 -4.86
CA THR A 374 -28.65 12.46 -4.79
C THR A 374 -27.70 13.64 -4.94
N LEU A 375 -28.23 14.82 -5.29
CA LEU A 375 -27.41 16.02 -5.42
C LEU A 375 -26.59 16.35 -4.14
N PRO A 376 -27.16 16.29 -2.92
CA PRO A 376 -26.37 16.45 -1.69
C PRO A 376 -25.23 15.44 -1.55
N VAL A 377 -25.46 14.18 -1.92
CA VAL A 377 -24.43 13.13 -1.89
C VAL A 377 -23.31 13.44 -2.89
N ILE A 378 -23.64 13.88 -4.11
CA ILE A 378 -22.65 14.29 -5.10
C ILE A 378 -21.79 15.45 -4.57
N VAL A 379 -22.41 16.47 -3.95
CA VAL A 379 -21.67 17.59 -3.34
C VAL A 379 -20.79 17.12 -2.19
N LYS A 380 -21.26 16.17 -1.34
CA LYS A 380 -20.46 15.55 -0.28
C LYS A 380 -19.23 14.84 -0.86
N ILE A 381 -19.41 14.08 -1.97
CA ILE A 381 -18.31 13.39 -2.66
C ILE A 381 -17.30 14.39 -3.19
N LEU A 382 -17.73 15.45 -3.88
CA LEU A 382 -16.83 16.45 -4.46
C LEU A 382 -16.01 17.19 -3.38
N ASN A 383 -16.64 17.60 -2.28
CA ASN A 383 -15.96 18.24 -1.15
C ASN A 383 -14.99 17.26 -0.45
N GLY A 384 -15.42 16.01 -0.26
CA GLY A 384 -14.55 14.97 0.30
C GLY A 384 -13.36 14.64 -0.59
N MET A 385 -13.55 14.60 -1.91
CA MET A 385 -12.46 14.43 -2.88
C MET A 385 -11.44 15.57 -2.82
N GLU A 386 -11.93 16.80 -2.73
CA GLU A 386 -11.07 17.99 -2.55
C GLU A 386 -10.24 17.84 -1.27
N THR A 387 -10.88 17.50 -0.15
CA THR A 387 -10.20 17.30 1.13
C THR A 387 -9.18 16.17 1.08
N ILE A 388 -9.55 14.99 0.52
CA ILE A 388 -8.66 13.82 0.45
C ILE A 388 -7.46 14.07 -0.47
N LEU A 389 -7.64 14.79 -1.57
CA LEU A 389 -6.56 15.03 -2.53
C LEU A 389 -5.74 16.27 -2.17
N PHE A 390 -6.37 17.36 -1.72
CA PHE A 390 -5.76 18.68 -1.58
C PHE A 390 -5.96 19.32 -0.20
N GLY A 391 -6.55 18.63 0.78
CA GLY A 391 -6.71 19.14 2.12
C GLY A 391 -5.38 19.56 2.75
N GLU A 392 -5.38 20.67 3.47
CA GLU A 392 -4.17 21.21 4.08
C GLU A 392 -3.61 20.28 5.16
N THR A 393 -2.29 20.17 5.22
CA THR A 393 -1.59 19.49 6.30
C THR A 393 -1.59 20.37 7.54
N VAL A 394 -2.24 19.94 8.59
CA VAL A 394 -2.39 20.72 9.82
C VAL A 394 -1.22 20.48 10.75
N ARG A 395 -0.70 21.56 11.39
CA ARG A 395 0.29 21.42 12.47
C ARG A 395 -0.36 20.81 13.71
N SER A 396 0.22 19.73 14.21
CA SER A 396 -0.14 19.15 15.51
C SER A 396 0.61 19.86 16.65
N VAL A 397 0.01 19.87 17.82
CA VAL A 397 0.69 20.31 19.06
C VAL A 397 1.56 19.19 19.67
N THR A 398 1.31 17.94 19.26
CA THR A 398 2.07 16.77 19.69
C THR A 398 3.15 16.42 18.67
N PHE A 399 4.26 15.84 19.12
CA PHE A 399 5.31 15.33 18.23
C PHE A 399 4.73 14.23 17.32
N PRO A 400 5.03 14.20 16.02
CA PRO A 400 6.02 14.99 15.27
C PRO A 400 5.54 16.35 14.75
N TYR A 401 4.53 16.95 15.31
CA TYR A 401 3.98 18.27 14.98
C TYR A 401 3.34 18.38 13.59
N LEU A 402 2.98 17.25 13.01
CA LEU A 402 2.43 17.16 11.67
C LEU A 402 1.26 16.16 11.67
N ASN A 403 0.09 16.62 11.25
CA ASN A 403 -1.04 15.76 10.97
C ASN A 403 -1.10 15.40 9.49
N HIS A 404 -1.61 14.24 9.20
CA HIS A 404 -1.88 13.80 7.85
C HIS A 404 -2.99 14.66 7.22
N GLY A 405 -2.79 15.13 6.00
CA GLY A 405 -3.73 15.97 5.23
C GLY A 405 -4.03 15.34 3.86
N GLY A 406 -4.23 16.18 2.85
CA GLY A 406 -4.50 15.73 1.49
C GLY A 406 -3.31 15.06 0.82
N ALA A 407 -3.58 14.09 -0.05
CA ALA A 407 -2.57 13.23 -0.66
C ALA A 407 -1.43 13.99 -1.35
N PHE A 408 -1.74 15.03 -2.11
CA PHE A 408 -0.74 15.81 -2.85
C PHE A 408 0.12 16.70 -1.95
N PHE A 409 -0.40 17.17 -0.83
CA PHE A 409 0.38 17.93 0.16
C PHE A 409 1.22 17.03 1.04
N ASN A 410 0.70 15.85 1.41
CA ASN A 410 1.45 14.86 2.18
C ASN A 410 2.66 14.34 1.41
N PHE A 411 2.47 14.09 0.11
CA PHE A 411 3.46 13.47 -0.75
C PHE A 411 3.64 14.24 -2.06
N PRO A 412 4.43 15.33 -2.06
CA PRO A 412 4.63 16.19 -3.24
C PRO A 412 5.18 15.47 -4.48
N ILE A 413 5.75 14.26 -4.33
CA ILE A 413 6.15 13.41 -5.45
C ILE A 413 4.99 13.13 -6.41
N LEU A 414 3.76 13.10 -5.91
CA LEU A 414 2.54 12.89 -6.70
C LEU A 414 2.26 14.06 -7.65
N LEU A 415 2.69 15.28 -7.32
CA LEU A 415 2.55 16.46 -8.19
C LEU A 415 3.34 16.31 -9.49
N LEU A 416 4.36 15.46 -9.50
CA LEU A 416 5.17 15.19 -10.69
C LEU A 416 4.36 14.49 -11.81
N CYS A 417 3.14 14.05 -11.54
CA CYS A 417 2.20 13.58 -12.57
C CYS A 417 1.92 14.64 -13.64
N ILE A 418 2.06 15.93 -13.30
CA ILE A 418 1.89 17.03 -14.27
C ILE A 418 2.84 16.91 -15.48
N PHE A 419 3.99 16.28 -15.30
CA PHE A 419 4.96 16.09 -16.38
C PHE A 419 4.51 15.11 -17.47
N ALA A 420 3.43 14.35 -17.25
CA ALA A 420 2.76 13.60 -18.31
C ALA A 420 2.25 14.48 -19.46
N PHE A 421 1.99 15.76 -19.18
CA PHE A 421 1.53 16.75 -20.18
C PHE A 421 2.66 17.34 -21.02
N THR A 422 3.92 17.09 -20.73
CA THR A 422 5.05 17.51 -21.59
C THR A 422 5.02 16.79 -22.93
N THR A 423 5.45 17.47 -24.00
CA THR A 423 5.39 16.93 -25.37
C THR A 423 6.10 15.57 -25.49
N PRO A 424 7.34 15.37 -24.95
CA PRO A 424 8.02 14.08 -25.06
C PRO A 424 7.30 12.96 -24.29
N ALA A 425 6.80 13.26 -23.07
CA ALA A 425 6.06 12.27 -22.28
C ALA A 425 4.75 11.87 -22.98
N ARG A 426 3.97 12.85 -23.47
CA ARG A 426 2.71 12.58 -24.20
C ARG A 426 2.94 11.71 -25.43
N LYS A 427 4.02 11.97 -26.19
CA LYS A 427 4.38 11.18 -27.37
C LYS A 427 4.63 9.72 -26.96
N LEU A 428 5.48 9.48 -25.98
CA LEU A 428 5.80 8.14 -25.48
C LEU A 428 4.57 7.41 -24.94
N LEU A 429 3.75 8.08 -24.12
CA LEU A 429 2.52 7.50 -23.57
C LEU A 429 1.53 7.06 -24.66
N LYS A 430 1.42 7.83 -25.75
CA LYS A 430 0.59 7.46 -26.90
C LYS A 430 1.18 6.30 -27.70
N GLU A 431 2.49 6.33 -27.99
CA GLU A 431 3.19 5.30 -28.76
C GLU A 431 3.10 3.91 -28.11
N HIS A 432 3.14 3.87 -26.76
CA HIS A 432 3.04 2.62 -26.01
C HIS A 432 1.63 2.27 -25.54
N ASN A 433 0.60 3.04 -25.90
CA ASN A 433 -0.79 2.87 -25.46
C ASN A 433 -0.96 2.91 -23.93
N LEU A 434 -0.18 3.76 -23.25
CA LEU A 434 -0.25 3.92 -21.78
C LEU A 434 -1.28 4.95 -21.32
N VAL A 435 -1.80 5.80 -22.23
CA VAL A 435 -2.79 6.83 -21.87
C VAL A 435 -4.04 6.20 -21.25
N GLY A 436 -4.54 5.11 -21.83
CA GLY A 436 -5.69 4.39 -21.27
C GLY A 436 -5.42 3.87 -19.85
N LEU A 437 -4.22 3.33 -19.62
CA LEU A 437 -3.80 2.87 -18.28
C LEU A 437 -3.80 4.02 -17.26
N LEU A 438 -3.25 5.21 -17.62
CA LEU A 438 -3.27 6.38 -16.73
C LEU A 438 -4.69 6.84 -16.42
N ILE A 439 -5.58 6.84 -17.41
CA ILE A 439 -6.99 7.17 -17.22
C ILE A 439 -7.64 6.14 -16.29
N GLY A 440 -7.41 4.85 -16.51
CA GLY A 440 -7.93 3.78 -15.64
C GLY A 440 -7.50 3.93 -14.19
N LEU A 441 -6.20 4.23 -13.95
CA LEU A 441 -5.67 4.51 -12.61
C LEU A 441 -6.36 5.72 -11.97
N ALA A 442 -6.49 6.83 -12.70
CA ALA A 442 -7.13 8.03 -12.19
C ALA A 442 -8.63 7.80 -11.89
N VAL A 443 -9.35 7.11 -12.78
CA VAL A 443 -10.76 6.75 -12.57
C VAL A 443 -10.92 5.84 -11.36
N SER A 444 -10.04 4.85 -11.19
CA SER A 444 -10.07 3.98 -10.00
C SER A 444 -9.91 4.78 -8.71
N VAL A 445 -8.99 5.74 -8.66
CA VAL A 445 -8.81 6.64 -7.50
C VAL A 445 -10.10 7.41 -7.20
N VAL A 446 -10.71 8.03 -8.23
CA VAL A 446 -11.95 8.81 -8.09
C VAL A 446 -13.10 7.92 -7.58
N VAL A 447 -13.24 6.72 -8.13
CA VAL A 447 -14.31 5.79 -7.74
C VAL A 447 -14.11 5.29 -6.31
N ILE A 448 -12.87 4.93 -5.92
CA ILE A 448 -12.58 4.48 -4.55
C ILE A 448 -12.88 5.60 -3.55
N ILE A 449 -12.40 6.82 -3.79
CA ILE A 449 -12.69 7.96 -2.91
C ILE A 449 -14.21 8.19 -2.80
N GLY A 450 -14.92 8.15 -3.93
CA GLY A 450 -16.37 8.31 -3.96
C GLY A 450 -17.11 7.28 -3.10
N ILE A 451 -16.71 6.02 -3.21
CA ILE A 451 -17.30 4.92 -2.42
C ILE A 451 -16.94 5.07 -0.94
N ASP A 452 -15.68 5.36 -0.60
CA ASP A 452 -15.27 5.53 0.79
C ASP A 452 -16.02 6.68 1.47
N ILE A 453 -16.25 7.83 0.76
CA ILE A 453 -17.02 8.96 1.27
C ILE A 453 -18.50 8.61 1.45
N MET A 454 -19.04 7.79 0.57
CA MET A 454 -20.43 7.32 0.68
C MET A 454 -20.59 6.31 1.82
N TRP A 455 -19.63 5.41 1.94
CA TRP A 455 -19.69 4.25 2.84
C TRP A 455 -19.46 4.61 4.31
N THR A 456 -18.61 5.62 4.59
CA THR A 456 -18.22 5.93 5.96
C THR A 456 -18.69 7.31 6.39
N PRO A 457 -19.01 7.50 7.68
CA PRO A 457 -19.39 8.83 8.19
C PRO A 457 -18.23 9.84 8.14
N TYR A 458 -16.98 9.36 8.20
CA TYR A 458 -15.76 10.16 8.09
C TYR A 458 -14.60 9.33 7.55
N ILE A 459 -13.67 9.99 6.85
CA ILE A 459 -12.49 9.36 6.27
C ILE A 459 -11.38 9.30 7.33
N LEU A 460 -10.86 8.11 7.56
CA LEU A 460 -9.72 7.86 8.43
C LEU A 460 -8.43 7.77 7.62
N ASP A 461 -7.29 8.07 8.25
CA ASP A 461 -5.98 8.06 7.60
C ASP A 461 -5.64 6.71 6.91
N ARG A 462 -6.11 5.59 7.47
CA ARG A 462 -5.91 4.27 6.87
C ARG A 462 -6.59 4.09 5.50
N TYR A 463 -7.64 4.86 5.17
CA TYR A 463 -8.32 4.76 3.87
C TYR A 463 -7.50 5.36 2.73
N TYR A 464 -6.54 6.24 3.03
CA TYR A 464 -5.60 6.71 2.02
C TYR A 464 -4.73 5.60 1.43
N MET A 465 -4.51 4.49 2.15
CA MET A 465 -3.80 3.33 1.61
C MET A 465 -4.51 2.74 0.39
N ASP A 466 -5.86 2.81 0.33
CA ASP A 466 -6.68 2.30 -0.77
C ASP A 466 -6.41 3.04 -2.09
N ILE A 467 -5.88 4.27 -2.05
CA ILE A 467 -5.61 5.10 -3.22
C ILE A 467 -4.12 5.38 -3.46
N TYR A 468 -3.27 5.37 -2.43
CA TYR A 468 -1.85 5.73 -2.58
C TYR A 468 -1.09 4.85 -3.54
N PHE A 469 -1.39 3.55 -3.60
CA PHE A 469 -0.71 2.66 -4.54
C PHE A 469 -1.06 2.98 -6.00
N LEU A 470 -2.31 3.35 -6.30
CA LEU A 470 -2.74 3.76 -7.64
C LEU A 470 -2.09 5.09 -8.04
N LEU A 471 -2.11 6.07 -7.13
CA LEU A 471 -1.43 7.36 -7.32
C LEU A 471 0.08 7.16 -7.49
N GLY A 472 0.67 6.23 -6.75
CA GLY A 472 2.09 5.88 -6.86
C GLY A 472 2.44 5.26 -8.21
N ILE A 473 1.62 4.33 -8.73
CA ILE A 473 1.80 3.74 -10.06
C ILE A 473 1.66 4.83 -11.14
N LEU A 474 0.64 5.67 -11.02
CA LEU A 474 0.41 6.80 -11.92
C LEU A 474 1.61 7.75 -11.93
N ALA A 475 2.11 8.15 -10.77
CA ALA A 475 3.28 9.01 -10.64
C ALA A 475 4.52 8.36 -11.26
N PHE A 476 4.77 7.07 -11.00
CA PHE A 476 5.91 6.35 -11.57
C PHE A 476 5.88 6.33 -13.10
N ILE A 477 4.71 6.08 -13.71
CA ILE A 477 4.56 6.09 -15.17
C ILE A 477 4.78 7.49 -15.75
N CYS A 478 4.22 8.53 -15.13
CA CYS A 478 4.38 9.92 -15.59
C CYS A 478 5.84 10.39 -15.49
N ILE A 479 6.50 10.12 -14.36
CA ILE A 479 7.91 10.42 -14.13
C ILE A 479 8.79 9.65 -15.12
N GLY A 480 8.52 8.37 -15.32
CA GLY A 480 9.27 7.52 -16.25
C GLY A 480 9.15 7.98 -17.70
N ALA A 481 7.94 8.35 -18.12
CA ALA A 481 7.70 8.89 -19.46
C ALA A 481 8.41 10.21 -19.69
N TRP A 482 8.38 11.10 -18.71
CA TRP A 482 9.14 12.35 -18.76
C TRP A 482 10.64 12.10 -18.82
N TYR A 483 11.16 11.26 -17.92
CA TYR A 483 12.58 10.89 -17.84
C TYR A 483 13.10 10.33 -19.17
N GLN A 484 12.34 9.44 -19.79
CA GLN A 484 12.68 8.83 -21.09
C GLN A 484 12.79 9.86 -22.21
N GLY A 485 12.01 10.94 -22.15
CA GLY A 485 12.00 12.03 -23.12
C GLY A 485 13.11 13.07 -22.94
N CYS A 486 13.81 13.06 -21.80
CA CYS A 486 14.86 14.03 -21.48
C CYS A 486 16.20 13.69 -22.14
N ASP A 487 17.02 14.73 -22.42
CA ASP A 487 18.41 14.60 -22.79
C ASP A 487 19.32 14.30 -21.57
N GLU A 488 20.60 13.99 -21.80
CA GLU A 488 21.55 13.63 -20.72
C GLU A 488 21.76 14.74 -19.68
N ARG A 489 21.71 16.02 -20.11
CA ARG A 489 21.87 17.15 -19.19
C ARG A 489 20.64 17.31 -18.31
N GLN A 490 19.46 17.22 -18.90
CA GLN A 490 18.19 17.23 -18.19
C GLN A 490 18.08 16.05 -17.21
N GLN A 491 18.48 14.84 -17.62
CA GLN A 491 18.47 13.65 -16.76
C GLN A 491 19.34 13.82 -15.50
N LYS A 492 20.50 14.49 -15.60
CA LYS A 492 21.34 14.75 -14.41
C LYS A 492 20.64 15.62 -13.38
N TRP A 493 19.98 16.70 -13.83
CA TRP A 493 19.19 17.55 -12.95
C TRP A 493 17.97 16.83 -12.41
N LEU A 494 17.30 16.07 -13.26
CA LEU A 494 16.13 15.31 -12.91
C LEU A 494 16.44 14.24 -11.85
N ASN A 495 17.57 13.58 -11.92
CA ASN A 495 18.02 12.66 -10.87
C ASN A 495 18.06 13.34 -9.50
N THR A 496 18.66 14.53 -9.42
CA THR A 496 18.74 15.28 -8.15
C THR A 496 17.35 15.64 -7.63
N ILE A 497 16.47 16.11 -8.52
CA ILE A 497 15.09 16.46 -8.17
C ILE A 497 14.33 15.21 -7.67
N LEU A 498 14.42 14.10 -8.39
CA LEU A 498 13.72 12.86 -8.03
C LEU A 498 14.23 12.27 -6.70
N PHE A 499 15.54 12.33 -6.43
CA PHE A 499 16.07 11.95 -5.13
C PHE A 499 15.58 12.86 -4.01
N GLY A 500 15.47 14.18 -4.27
CA GLY A 500 14.89 15.12 -3.32
C GLY A 500 13.44 14.78 -2.99
N PHE A 501 12.60 14.57 -4.00
CA PHE A 501 11.20 14.18 -3.80
C PHE A 501 11.05 12.80 -3.14
N ALA A 502 11.87 11.83 -3.51
CA ALA A 502 11.90 10.53 -2.86
C ALA A 502 12.30 10.66 -1.38
N GLY A 503 13.32 11.45 -1.06
CA GLY A 503 13.75 11.73 0.30
C GLY A 503 12.66 12.39 1.14
N VAL A 504 11.98 13.40 0.58
CA VAL A 504 10.85 14.07 1.25
C VAL A 504 9.71 13.08 1.49
N THR A 505 9.40 12.22 0.51
CA THR A 505 8.35 11.20 0.65
C THR A 505 8.68 10.19 1.76
N VAL A 506 9.93 9.72 1.82
CA VAL A 506 10.39 8.82 2.90
C VAL A 506 10.29 9.50 4.26
N LEU A 507 10.75 10.75 4.36
CA LEU A 507 10.69 11.51 5.60
C LEU A 507 9.23 11.75 6.05
N ALA A 508 8.36 12.17 5.13
CA ALA A 508 6.94 12.37 5.41
C ALA A 508 6.28 11.07 5.89
N SER A 509 6.52 9.96 5.19
CA SER A 509 6.02 8.63 5.59
C SER A 509 6.47 8.26 7.01
N PHE A 510 7.74 8.52 7.34
CA PHE A 510 8.28 8.28 8.67
C PHE A 510 7.62 9.17 9.73
N LEU A 511 7.41 10.46 9.44
CA LEU A 511 6.76 11.38 10.39
C LEU A 511 5.30 10.99 10.63
N TYR A 512 4.56 10.59 9.60
CA TYR A 512 3.19 10.09 9.75
C TYR A 512 3.15 8.77 10.51
N PHE A 513 4.08 7.86 10.24
CA PHE A 513 4.26 6.64 11.02
C PHE A 513 4.43 6.95 12.51
N VAL A 514 5.33 7.87 12.86
CA VAL A 514 5.57 8.27 14.25
C VAL A 514 4.33 8.94 14.86
N GLY A 515 3.64 9.78 14.09
CA GLY A 515 2.40 10.44 14.53
C GLY A 515 1.30 9.45 14.87
N THR A 516 1.07 8.48 14.00
CA THR A 516 0.09 7.41 14.22
C THR A 516 0.49 6.52 15.42
N MET A 517 1.76 6.17 15.54
CA MET A 517 2.26 5.48 16.73
C MET A 517 1.99 6.26 18.01
N GLY A 518 2.09 7.60 17.96
CA GLY A 518 1.85 8.45 19.12
C GLY A 518 0.42 8.40 19.64
N VAL A 519 -0.54 8.13 18.78
CA VAL A 519 -1.95 7.94 19.17
C VAL A 519 -2.13 6.68 20.02
N TYR A 520 -1.50 5.57 19.60
CA TYR A 520 -1.65 4.27 20.26
C TYR A 520 -0.60 4.06 21.36
N TYR A 521 0.56 4.69 21.25
CA TYR A 521 1.77 4.36 22.02
C TYR A 521 2.58 5.58 22.43
N PRO A 522 2.00 6.50 23.19
CA PRO A 522 2.60 7.79 23.51
C PRO A 522 3.96 7.66 24.23
N GLY A 523 4.18 6.62 25.03
CA GLY A 523 5.45 6.40 25.73
C GLY A 523 6.63 6.20 24.78
N LYS A 524 6.47 5.36 23.74
CA LYS A 524 7.53 5.11 22.74
C LYS A 524 7.84 6.33 21.89
N VAL A 525 6.81 7.11 21.56
CA VAL A 525 6.98 8.37 20.82
C VAL A 525 7.68 9.40 21.69
N THR A 526 7.45 9.44 22.99
CA THR A 526 8.18 10.30 23.93
C THR A 526 9.66 9.94 23.98
N GLU A 527 10.03 8.66 23.98
CA GLU A 527 11.43 8.23 23.87
C GLU A 527 12.07 8.73 22.59
N LEU A 528 11.42 8.51 21.43
CA LEU A 528 11.90 8.99 20.14
C LEU A 528 11.99 10.52 20.10
N GLN A 529 11.01 11.22 20.66
CA GLN A 529 11.02 12.68 20.78
C GLN A 529 12.23 13.16 21.59
N ASN A 530 12.51 12.52 22.71
CA ASN A 530 13.67 12.83 23.55
C ASN A 530 14.99 12.60 22.80
N ILE A 531 15.03 11.61 21.94
CA ILE A 531 16.17 11.32 21.07
C ILE A 531 16.33 12.43 20.01
N VAL A 532 15.25 12.76 19.28
CA VAL A 532 15.29 13.72 18.17
C VAL A 532 15.48 15.16 18.68
N GLN A 533 14.91 15.50 19.84
CA GLN A 533 14.92 16.86 20.41
C GLN A 533 15.96 16.99 21.54
N PHE A 534 17.10 16.29 21.44
CA PHE A 534 18.14 16.33 22.45
C PHE A 534 18.65 17.74 22.79
N TRP A 535 18.52 18.71 21.86
CA TRP A 535 18.89 20.11 22.05
C TRP A 535 17.92 20.91 22.96
N LYS A 536 16.76 20.35 23.30
CA LYS A 536 15.77 20.99 24.19
C LYS A 536 16.01 20.68 25.67
N LYS A 537 16.94 19.78 25.96
CA LYS A 537 17.40 19.46 27.32
C LYS A 537 18.60 20.34 27.66
#